data_0abd21916bf85adb1b3cfc0ff0b3c8e9
#
_entry.id   0abd21916bf85adb1b3cfc0ff0b3c8e9
#
_cell.length_a   1.000
_cell.length_b   1.000
_cell.length_c   1.000
_cell.angle_alpha   90.00
_cell.angle_beta   90.00
_cell.angle_gamma   90.00
#
_symmetry.space_group_name_H-M   'P 1'
#
loop_
_entity.id
_entity.type
_entity.pdbx_description
1 polymer ?
#
loop_
_entity_poly.entity_id
_entity_poly.type
_entity_poly.pdbx_seq_one_letter_code
_entity_poly.pdbx_strand_id
1 'polypeptide(L)'
;MSTEQVGAEITSIEELKSYIGKETSVGDWFLITQEMVNKFADATGDHQFIHVDPERAKQTFFGGTIAHGFFTLSATGMFSRDASGVRVRLAGSKMGVNYGLDRVRFISPVPVGKRVRVRRKLIGVEEAPDKRWVQMKNETTVEVEGNDRPAMIAETLTRAYF
;
A
#
# COMPACT_ATOMS: atom_id res chain seq x y z
N MET A 1 1.77 3.79 -27.19
CA MET A 1 0.33 3.69 -26.83
C MET A 1 0.16 2.38 -26.09
N SER A 2 0.25 2.42 -24.77
CA SER A 2 0.05 1.23 -23.92
C SER A 2 -1.44 0.98 -23.82
N THR A 3 -1.91 -0.14 -24.35
CA THR A 3 -3.27 -0.64 -24.15
C THR A 3 -3.48 -0.81 -22.66
N GLU A 4 -4.33 0.05 -22.06
CA GLU A 4 -4.84 -0.14 -20.72
C GLU A 4 -5.46 -1.54 -20.63
N GLN A 5 -4.81 -2.44 -19.93
CA GLN A 5 -5.48 -3.61 -19.38
C GLN A 5 -6.39 -3.11 -18.25
N VAL A 6 -7.57 -2.64 -18.63
CA VAL A 6 -8.64 -2.37 -17.68
C VAL A 6 -9.00 -3.71 -17.05
N GLY A 7 -8.53 -3.93 -15.84
CA GLY A 7 -8.87 -5.11 -15.06
C GLY A 7 -10.38 -5.20 -14.85
N ALA A 8 -10.90 -6.39 -14.64
CA ALA A 8 -12.33 -6.61 -14.33
C ALA A 8 -12.76 -5.69 -13.18
N GLU A 9 -13.96 -5.10 -13.29
CA GLU A 9 -14.51 -4.24 -12.24
C GLU A 9 -15.51 -5.06 -11.40
N ILE A 10 -15.27 -5.09 -10.09
CA ILE A 10 -16.16 -5.71 -9.11
C ILE A 10 -17.18 -4.66 -8.67
N THR A 11 -18.45 -4.89 -8.99
CA THR A 11 -19.54 -3.94 -8.73
C THR A 11 -20.54 -4.41 -7.67
N SER A 12 -20.55 -5.68 -7.32
CA SER A 12 -21.44 -6.24 -6.29
C SER A 12 -20.70 -6.79 -5.09
N ILE A 13 -21.39 -6.87 -3.95
CA ILE A 13 -20.82 -7.41 -2.71
C ILE A 13 -20.64 -8.93 -2.82
N GLU A 14 -21.55 -9.63 -3.49
CA GLU A 14 -21.43 -11.07 -3.72
C GLU A 14 -20.21 -11.40 -4.55
N GLU A 15 -19.99 -10.67 -5.64
CA GLU A 15 -18.79 -10.81 -6.45
C GLU A 15 -17.54 -10.51 -5.62
N LEU A 16 -17.53 -9.42 -4.84
CA LEU A 16 -16.42 -9.07 -3.96
C LEU A 16 -16.09 -10.22 -2.99
N LYS A 17 -17.09 -10.81 -2.35
CA LYS A 17 -16.90 -11.96 -1.45
C LYS A 17 -16.28 -13.17 -2.15
N SER A 18 -16.53 -13.36 -3.44
CA SER A 18 -15.93 -14.46 -4.22
C SER A 18 -14.41 -14.31 -4.41
N TYR A 19 -13.87 -13.11 -4.15
CA TYR A 19 -12.43 -12.81 -4.18
C TYR A 19 -11.72 -13.02 -2.85
N ILE A 20 -12.42 -13.35 -1.77
CA ILE A 20 -11.77 -13.65 -0.48
C ILE A 20 -10.77 -14.80 -0.67
N GLY A 21 -9.52 -14.55 -0.22
CA GLY A 21 -8.40 -15.47 -0.38
C GLY A 21 -7.61 -15.30 -1.68
N LYS A 22 -8.05 -14.42 -2.60
CA LYS A 22 -7.37 -14.19 -3.89
C LYS A 22 -6.57 -12.89 -3.87
N GLU A 23 -5.47 -12.84 -4.62
CA GLU A 23 -4.77 -11.60 -4.94
C GLU A 23 -5.66 -10.75 -5.85
N THR A 24 -5.89 -9.51 -5.45
CA THR A 24 -6.78 -8.59 -6.16
C THR A 24 -6.03 -7.54 -6.96
N SER A 25 -4.81 -7.18 -6.54
CA SER A 25 -4.01 -6.25 -7.32
C SER A 25 -2.51 -6.39 -7.07
N VAL A 26 -1.74 -6.11 -8.12
CA VAL A 26 -0.27 -5.97 -8.08
C VAL A 26 0.09 -4.65 -8.73
N GLY A 27 0.75 -3.77 -7.98
CA GLY A 27 1.23 -2.48 -8.47
C GLY A 27 2.47 -2.61 -9.35
N ASP A 28 2.72 -1.60 -10.16
CA ASP A 28 3.97 -1.46 -10.87
C ASP A 28 5.12 -1.07 -9.92
N TRP A 29 6.36 -1.28 -10.37
CA TRP A 29 7.53 -0.89 -9.63
C TRP A 29 7.67 0.64 -9.55
N PHE A 30 7.65 1.18 -8.34
CA PHE A 30 7.69 2.60 -8.03
C PHE A 30 9.01 2.99 -7.37
N LEU A 31 9.72 3.98 -7.92
CA LEU A 31 11.00 4.45 -7.40
C LEU A 31 10.80 5.32 -6.14
N ILE A 32 11.49 4.99 -5.07
CA ILE A 32 11.55 5.80 -3.84
C ILE A 32 12.70 6.78 -3.96
N THR A 33 12.38 8.08 -3.99
CA THR A 33 13.39 9.14 -4.08
C THR A 33 13.67 9.78 -2.72
N GLN A 34 14.86 10.36 -2.56
CA GLN A 34 15.22 11.13 -1.36
C GLN A 34 14.28 12.32 -1.15
N GLU A 35 13.85 12.97 -2.24
CA GLU A 35 12.91 14.09 -2.17
C GLU A 35 11.58 13.70 -1.52
N MET A 36 11.02 12.52 -1.85
CA MET A 36 9.80 12.02 -1.24
C MET A 36 9.96 11.79 0.26
N VAL A 37 11.09 11.19 0.64
CA VAL A 37 11.41 10.92 2.05
C VAL A 37 11.58 12.22 2.83
N ASN A 38 12.27 13.22 2.25
CA ASN A 38 12.43 14.54 2.87
C ASN A 38 11.07 15.25 3.05
N LYS A 39 10.20 15.23 2.04
CA LYS A 39 8.85 15.81 2.15
C LYS A 39 8.01 15.12 3.23
N PHE A 40 8.15 13.82 3.40
CA PHE A 40 7.47 13.10 4.47
C PHE A 40 8.05 13.49 5.85
N ALA A 41 9.38 13.60 5.96
CA ALA A 41 10.04 14.08 7.17
C ALA A 41 9.56 15.48 7.56
N ASP A 42 9.46 16.40 6.58
CA ASP A 42 8.96 17.76 6.80
C ASP A 42 7.50 17.77 7.28
N ALA A 43 6.66 16.92 6.67
CA ALA A 43 5.24 16.83 7.01
C ALA A 43 4.96 16.23 8.40
N THR A 44 5.84 15.34 8.87
CA THR A 44 5.66 14.59 10.12
C THR A 44 6.55 15.03 11.27
N GLY A 45 7.61 15.82 10.97
CA GLY A 45 8.63 16.22 11.93
C GLY A 45 9.68 15.14 12.22
N ASP A 46 9.62 13.98 11.55
CA ASP A 46 10.59 12.89 11.75
C ASP A 46 11.80 13.07 10.84
N HIS A 47 12.75 13.89 11.31
CA HIS A 47 14.03 14.17 10.63
C HIS A 47 15.18 13.31 11.17
N GLN A 48 14.92 12.08 11.58
CA GLN A 48 16.00 11.19 11.98
C GLN A 48 17.03 11.04 10.84
N PHE A 49 18.32 11.14 11.16
CA PHE A 49 19.38 11.19 10.16
C PHE A 49 19.41 10.01 9.18
N ILE A 50 18.94 8.83 9.61
CA ILE A 50 18.85 7.65 8.72
C ILE A 50 17.89 7.85 7.55
N HIS A 51 17.03 8.87 7.59
CA HIS A 51 16.08 9.20 6.54
C HIS A 51 16.55 10.39 5.68
N VAL A 52 17.18 11.40 6.29
CA VAL A 52 17.38 12.71 5.65
C VAL A 52 18.85 13.09 5.43
N ASP A 53 19.81 12.33 6.00
CA ASP A 53 21.25 12.63 5.89
C ASP A 53 22.00 11.44 5.24
N PRO A 54 22.19 11.46 3.90
CA PRO A 54 22.84 10.37 3.19
C PRO A 54 24.27 10.08 3.68
N GLU A 55 25.04 11.11 4.05
CA GLU A 55 26.44 10.93 4.45
C GLU A 55 26.55 10.24 5.80
N ARG A 56 25.71 10.62 6.77
CA ARG A 56 25.67 9.93 8.05
C ARG A 56 25.05 8.53 7.93
N ALA A 57 24.01 8.39 7.13
CA ALA A 57 23.32 7.11 6.94
C ALA A 57 24.23 6.05 6.29
N LYS A 58 25.15 6.44 5.40
CA LYS A 58 26.19 5.53 4.84
C LYS A 58 27.05 4.86 5.88
N GLN A 59 27.23 5.49 7.05
CA GLN A 59 28.06 4.95 8.14
C GLN A 59 27.29 3.94 9.02
N THR A 60 26.01 3.75 8.75
CA THR A 60 25.17 2.77 9.44
C THR A 60 25.16 1.43 8.69
N PHE A 61 24.63 0.40 9.34
CA PHE A 61 24.44 -0.91 8.70
C PHE A 61 23.45 -0.88 7.51
N PHE A 62 22.70 0.23 7.34
CA PHE A 62 21.83 0.43 6.16
C PHE A 62 22.63 0.78 4.90
N GLY A 63 23.82 1.35 5.02
CA GLY A 63 24.68 1.75 3.92
C GLY A 63 24.17 2.94 3.11
N GLY A 64 23.14 3.64 3.58
CA GLY A 64 22.51 4.80 2.96
C GLY A 64 21.19 5.15 3.64
N THR A 65 20.51 6.17 3.11
CA THR A 65 19.20 6.54 3.65
C THR A 65 18.11 5.53 3.31
N ILE A 66 17.18 5.39 4.22
CA ILE A 66 16.00 4.52 4.10
C ILE A 66 14.71 5.33 4.25
N ALA A 67 13.65 4.90 3.62
CA ALA A 67 12.32 5.47 3.81
C ALA A 67 11.79 5.16 5.21
N HIS A 68 11.00 6.08 5.78
CA HIS A 68 10.26 5.81 7.00
C HIS A 68 9.28 4.64 6.80
N GLY A 69 9.11 3.81 7.80
CA GLY A 69 8.11 2.75 7.74
C GLY A 69 6.69 3.32 7.54
N PHE A 70 6.38 4.42 8.22
CA PHE A 70 5.08 5.10 8.07
C PHE A 70 4.91 5.79 6.70
N PHE A 71 5.99 6.27 6.07
CA PHE A 71 5.92 6.70 4.67
C PHE A 71 5.52 5.52 3.76
N THR A 72 6.19 4.38 3.92
CA THR A 72 5.90 3.17 3.14
C THR A 72 4.44 2.73 3.29
N LEU A 73 3.90 2.77 4.51
CA LEU A 73 2.50 2.47 4.79
C LEU A 73 1.55 3.49 4.14
N SER A 74 1.80 4.79 4.33
CA SER A 74 0.95 5.88 3.84
C SER A 74 0.91 5.94 2.31
N ALA A 75 2.03 5.60 1.66
CA ALA A 75 2.18 5.70 0.21
C ALA A 75 1.66 4.47 -0.57
N THR A 76 1.09 3.46 0.11
CA THR A 76 0.58 2.24 -0.57
C THR A 76 -0.47 2.53 -1.64
N GLY A 77 -1.27 3.61 -1.48
CA GLY A 77 -2.20 4.08 -2.51
C GLY A 77 -1.48 4.61 -3.77
N MET A 78 -0.39 5.35 -3.57
CA MET A 78 0.44 5.87 -4.65
C MET A 78 1.15 4.73 -5.42
N PHE A 79 1.68 3.75 -4.70
CA PHE A 79 2.35 2.58 -5.28
C PHE A 79 1.39 1.64 -6.03
N SER A 80 0.08 1.85 -5.92
CA SER A 80 -0.94 1.03 -6.57
C SER A 80 -1.66 1.78 -7.68
N ARG A 81 -1.21 2.97 -8.08
CA ARG A 81 -1.94 3.82 -9.04
C ARG A 81 -2.15 3.12 -10.38
N ASP A 82 -1.14 2.42 -10.87
CA ASP A 82 -1.14 1.72 -12.15
C ASP A 82 -1.19 0.19 -11.97
N ALA A 83 -1.80 -0.25 -10.86
CA ALA A 83 -1.86 -1.66 -10.52
C ALA A 83 -2.69 -2.47 -11.53
N SER A 84 -2.16 -3.63 -11.91
CA SER A 84 -2.91 -4.69 -12.60
C SER A 84 -3.83 -5.41 -11.62
N GLY A 85 -4.90 -6.03 -12.12
CA GLY A 85 -5.84 -6.81 -11.34
C GLY A 85 -7.28 -6.29 -11.41
N VAL A 86 -8.05 -6.47 -10.35
CA VAL A 86 -9.45 -6.07 -10.31
C VAL A 86 -9.63 -4.71 -9.62
N ARG A 87 -10.53 -3.90 -10.14
CA ARG A 87 -10.97 -2.65 -9.51
C ARG A 87 -12.25 -2.90 -8.73
N VAL A 88 -12.28 -2.52 -7.46
CA VAL A 88 -13.50 -2.59 -6.65
C VAL A 88 -14.20 -1.24 -6.70
N ARG A 89 -15.39 -1.22 -7.32
CA ARG A 89 -16.27 -0.06 -7.42
C ARG A 89 -17.71 -0.51 -7.15
N LEU A 90 -18.04 -0.70 -5.88
CA LEU A 90 -19.37 -1.17 -5.49
C LEU A 90 -20.46 -0.21 -5.95
N ALA A 91 -21.47 -0.75 -6.62
CA ALA A 91 -22.59 0.03 -7.15
C ALA A 91 -23.29 0.81 -6.02
N GLY A 92 -23.52 2.11 -6.25
CA GLY A 92 -24.12 3.01 -5.26
C GLY A 92 -23.18 3.53 -4.18
N SER A 93 -21.93 3.08 -4.11
CA SER A 93 -20.99 3.63 -3.15
C SER A 93 -20.62 5.08 -3.51
N LYS A 94 -20.55 5.94 -2.48
CA LYS A 94 -20.26 7.37 -2.62
C LYS A 94 -18.80 7.71 -2.32
N MET A 95 -18.18 6.97 -1.40
CA MET A 95 -16.79 7.22 -1.02
C MET A 95 -16.13 5.96 -0.44
N GLY A 96 -14.81 5.88 -0.58
CA GLY A 96 -13.95 4.91 0.09
C GLY A 96 -13.10 5.60 1.15
N VAL A 97 -12.98 5.01 2.33
CA VAL A 97 -12.22 5.58 3.46
C VAL A 97 -11.27 4.53 4.02
N ASN A 98 -10.02 4.91 4.28
CA ASN A 98 -9.13 4.10 5.09
C ASN A 98 -9.66 4.10 6.53
N TYR A 99 -10.10 2.94 7.01
CA TYR A 99 -10.74 2.83 8.33
C TYR A 99 -9.73 2.51 9.42
N GLY A 100 -8.76 1.64 9.12
CA GLY A 100 -7.79 1.24 10.13
C GLY A 100 -6.86 0.12 9.65
N LEU A 101 -6.18 -0.43 10.62
CA LEU A 101 -5.18 -1.50 10.45
C LEU A 101 -5.31 -2.45 11.63
N ASP A 102 -5.36 -3.77 11.37
CA ASP A 102 -5.33 -4.77 12.44
C ASP A 102 -3.89 -5.17 12.78
N ARG A 103 -3.03 -5.26 11.78
CA ARG A 103 -1.62 -5.61 11.96
C ARG A 103 -0.76 -4.83 10.98
N VAL A 104 0.40 -4.38 11.46
CA VAL A 104 1.46 -3.81 10.61
C VAL A 104 2.81 -4.31 11.11
N ARG A 105 3.68 -4.73 10.19
CA ARG A 105 5.09 -5.03 10.48
C ARG A 105 5.95 -4.48 9.36
N PHE A 106 6.93 -3.67 9.75
CA PHE A 106 8.02 -3.23 8.88
C PHE A 106 9.15 -4.26 9.01
N ILE A 107 9.29 -5.09 7.98
CA ILE A 107 10.12 -6.32 8.05
C ILE A 107 11.53 -6.05 7.54
N SER A 108 11.63 -5.26 6.46
CA SER A 108 12.91 -4.88 5.87
C SER A 108 12.93 -3.38 5.56
N PRO A 109 14.08 -2.72 5.67
CA PRO A 109 14.19 -1.31 5.28
C PRO A 109 13.94 -1.15 3.78
N VAL A 110 13.40 0.02 3.40
CA VAL A 110 13.29 0.44 2.01
C VAL A 110 14.42 1.44 1.73
N PRO A 111 15.52 1.04 1.06
CA PRO A 111 16.58 1.97 0.73
C PRO A 111 16.08 3.01 -0.27
N VAL A 112 16.47 4.27 -0.06
CA VAL A 112 16.25 5.32 -1.06
C VAL A 112 16.99 4.96 -2.35
N GLY A 113 16.35 5.19 -3.50
CA GLY A 113 16.85 4.78 -4.83
C GLY A 113 16.42 3.38 -5.26
N LYS A 114 15.77 2.61 -4.39
CA LYS A 114 15.17 1.31 -4.75
C LYS A 114 13.72 1.50 -5.21
N ARG A 115 13.24 0.53 -6.01
CA ARG A 115 11.84 0.46 -6.40
C ARG A 115 11.07 -0.46 -5.45
N VAL A 116 9.82 -0.12 -5.22
CA VAL A 116 8.85 -0.91 -4.43
C VAL A 116 7.61 -1.18 -5.26
N ARG A 117 6.88 -2.23 -4.91
CA ARG A 117 5.52 -2.44 -5.42
C ARG A 117 4.63 -2.98 -4.32
N VAL A 118 3.33 -2.78 -4.49
CA VAL A 118 2.30 -3.26 -3.55
C VAL A 118 1.56 -4.44 -4.16
N ARG A 119 1.35 -5.47 -3.36
CA ARG A 119 0.41 -6.57 -3.63
C ARG A 119 -0.73 -6.49 -2.63
N ARG A 120 -1.94 -6.74 -3.09
CA ARG A 120 -3.12 -6.86 -2.21
C ARG A 120 -3.83 -8.16 -2.43
N LYS A 121 -4.16 -8.82 -1.32
CA LYS A 121 -5.00 -10.00 -1.27
C LYS A 121 -6.20 -9.68 -0.40
N LEU A 122 -7.41 -9.85 -0.93
CA LEU A 122 -8.62 -9.69 -0.13
C LEU A 122 -8.73 -10.86 0.86
N ILE A 123 -8.82 -10.58 2.15
CA ILE A 123 -8.90 -11.60 3.21
C ILE A 123 -10.19 -11.54 4.02
N GLY A 124 -11.01 -10.52 3.82
CA GLY A 124 -12.30 -10.42 4.49
C GLY A 124 -13.19 -9.32 3.92
N VAL A 125 -14.49 -9.54 4.03
CA VAL A 125 -15.55 -8.58 3.67
C VAL A 125 -16.58 -8.60 4.78
N GLU A 126 -16.93 -7.44 5.31
CA GLU A 126 -17.94 -7.25 6.35
C GLU A 126 -18.94 -6.18 5.92
N GLU A 127 -20.21 -6.41 6.16
CA GLU A 127 -21.29 -5.46 5.86
C GLU A 127 -21.83 -4.88 7.17
N ALA A 128 -22.08 -3.57 7.19
CA ALA A 128 -22.80 -2.95 8.29
C ALA A 128 -24.21 -3.54 8.41
N PRO A 129 -24.73 -3.76 9.64
CA PRO A 129 -26.11 -4.25 9.83
C PRO A 129 -27.16 -3.34 9.17
N ASP A 130 -26.91 -2.04 9.13
CA ASP A 130 -27.75 -1.02 8.51
C ASP A 130 -27.41 -0.74 7.02
N LYS A 131 -26.49 -1.54 6.45
CA LYS A 131 -26.03 -1.47 5.05
C LYS A 131 -25.41 -0.14 4.64
N ARG A 132 -25.03 0.72 5.57
CA ARG A 132 -24.40 2.02 5.24
C ARG A 132 -22.95 1.93 4.79
N TRP A 133 -22.28 0.82 5.08
CA TRP A 133 -20.93 0.57 4.60
C TRP A 133 -20.63 -0.91 4.38
N VAL A 134 -19.65 -1.14 3.52
CA VAL A 134 -18.98 -2.44 3.35
C VAL A 134 -17.51 -2.24 3.66
N GLN A 135 -16.97 -3.07 4.56
CA GLN A 135 -15.56 -3.08 4.94
C GLN A 135 -14.84 -4.20 4.20
N MET A 136 -13.73 -3.84 3.59
CA MET A 136 -12.79 -4.78 2.99
C MET A 136 -11.54 -4.86 3.86
N LYS A 137 -11.15 -6.07 4.19
CA LYS A 137 -9.88 -6.37 4.85
C LYS A 137 -8.92 -6.95 3.83
N ASN A 138 -7.77 -6.30 3.65
CA ASN A 138 -6.76 -6.74 2.70
C ASN A 138 -5.44 -7.04 3.43
N GLU A 139 -4.80 -8.14 3.07
CA GLU A 139 -3.38 -8.31 3.30
C GLU A 139 -2.63 -7.50 2.24
N THR A 140 -1.90 -6.50 2.71
CA THR A 140 -1.14 -5.58 1.87
C THR A 140 0.35 -5.82 2.09
N THR A 141 1.04 -6.26 1.05
CA THR A 141 2.48 -6.53 1.06
C THR A 141 3.19 -5.49 0.23
N VAL A 142 4.25 -4.87 0.77
CA VAL A 142 5.16 -4.01 0.03
C VAL A 142 6.46 -4.76 -0.20
N GLU A 143 6.76 -5.02 -1.48
CA GLU A 143 7.99 -5.66 -1.93
C GLU A 143 9.03 -4.61 -2.29
N VAL A 144 10.32 -4.93 -2.11
CA VAL A 144 11.46 -4.13 -2.57
C VAL A 144 12.15 -4.89 -3.70
N GLU A 145 12.43 -4.21 -4.80
CA GLU A 145 13.08 -4.83 -5.97
C GLU A 145 14.44 -5.43 -5.61
N GLY A 146 14.60 -6.71 -5.97
CA GLY A 146 15.82 -7.47 -5.68
C GLY A 146 15.96 -7.95 -4.23
N ASN A 147 14.90 -7.86 -3.43
CA ASN A 147 14.90 -8.33 -2.04
C ASN A 147 13.94 -9.52 -1.88
N ASP A 148 14.40 -10.60 -1.25
CA ASP A 148 13.57 -11.80 -1.02
C ASP A 148 12.54 -11.60 0.11
N ARG A 149 12.78 -10.63 1.00
CA ARG A 149 11.89 -10.31 2.11
C ARG A 149 11.13 -9.02 1.82
N PRO A 150 9.83 -8.97 2.08
CA PRO A 150 9.05 -7.75 1.90
C PRO A 150 9.51 -6.63 2.86
N ALA A 151 9.29 -5.39 2.47
CA ALA A 151 9.49 -4.24 3.36
C ALA A 151 8.42 -4.18 4.44
N MET A 152 7.16 -4.47 4.05
CA MET A 152 6.01 -4.36 4.95
C MET A 152 4.97 -5.42 4.64
N ILE A 153 4.33 -5.93 5.69
CA ILE A 153 3.05 -6.64 5.61
C ILE A 153 2.07 -5.96 6.57
N ALA A 154 0.88 -5.65 6.06
CA ALA A 154 -0.18 -5.02 6.84
C ALA A 154 -1.55 -5.63 6.52
N GLU A 155 -2.40 -5.76 7.54
CA GLU A 155 -3.83 -6.02 7.36
C GLU A 155 -4.57 -4.68 7.36
N THR A 156 -4.92 -4.19 6.18
CA THR A 156 -5.55 -2.88 5.99
C THR A 156 -7.06 -3.00 5.91
N LEU A 157 -7.76 -2.07 6.57
CA LEU A 157 -9.22 -1.98 6.58
C LEU A 157 -9.66 -0.74 5.81
N THR A 158 -10.45 -0.96 4.76
CA THR A 158 -11.09 0.12 3.99
C THR A 158 -12.60 -0.04 4.00
N ARG A 159 -13.34 1.06 4.08
CA ARG A 159 -14.80 1.07 4.02
C ARG A 159 -15.31 1.81 2.80
N ALA A 160 -16.22 1.18 2.06
CA ALA A 160 -17.04 1.85 1.07
C ALA A 160 -18.36 2.26 1.72
N TYR A 161 -18.74 3.54 1.62
CA TYR A 161 -19.98 4.11 2.18
C TYR A 161 -21.01 4.36 1.08
N PHE A 162 -22.29 4.10 1.40
CA PHE A 162 -23.44 4.21 0.49
C PHE A 162 -24.35 5.38 0.83
#